data_71a63c5849bed4069ed172d61a679ea0
#
_entry.id   71a63c5849bed4069ed172d61a679ea0
#
_cell.length_a   1.000
_cell.length_b   1.000
_cell.length_c   1.000
_cell.angle_alpha   90.00
_cell.angle_beta   90.00
_cell.angle_gamma   90.00
#
_symmetry.space_group_name_H-M   'P 1'
#
loop_
_entity.id
_entity.type
_entity.pdbx_description
1 polymer ?
#
loop_
_entity_poly.entity_id
_entity_poly.type
_entity_poly.pdbx_seq_one_letter_code
_entity_poly.pdbx_strand_id
1 'polypeptide(L)'
;LKYFIVILFLTLNTYGLTEADYKRVFSAIAQIESELNPKAYNKRENAVGIVQIRSLYLIDANEYLKTKYTHKDCYDVSISYALFKAYMKRWKAKTLEECIRLHNGGCNWKRKAWKTNRFYNKVIRRTPSIKEKGLS
;
A
#
# COMPACT_ATOMS: atom_id res chain seq x y z
N LEU A 1 13.16 -14.05 -52.92
CA LEU A 1 13.63 -13.97 -51.51
C LEU A 1 12.52 -13.35 -50.67
N LYS A 2 11.82 -14.19 -49.90
CA LYS A 2 10.79 -13.72 -48.96
C LYS A 2 11.48 -13.48 -47.63
N TYR A 3 11.60 -12.24 -47.24
CA TYR A 3 12.04 -11.90 -45.89
C TYR A 3 10.93 -12.13 -44.94
N PHE A 4 11.05 -13.15 -44.07
CA PHE A 4 10.21 -13.33 -42.90
C PHE A 4 10.65 -12.30 -41.84
N ILE A 5 9.88 -11.24 -41.67
CA ILE A 5 10.06 -10.35 -40.53
C ILE A 5 9.46 -11.08 -39.33
N VAL A 6 10.31 -11.70 -38.53
CA VAL A 6 9.92 -12.17 -37.20
C VAL A 6 9.78 -10.95 -36.32
N ILE A 7 8.54 -10.47 -36.17
CA ILE A 7 8.21 -9.47 -35.17
C ILE A 7 8.24 -10.20 -33.82
N LEU A 8 9.39 -10.10 -33.16
CA LEU A 8 9.52 -10.54 -31.77
C LEU A 8 8.69 -9.59 -30.91
N PHE A 9 7.47 -9.97 -30.59
CA PHE A 9 6.71 -9.32 -29.53
C PHE A 9 7.44 -9.57 -28.21
N LEU A 10 8.35 -8.66 -27.88
CA LEU A 10 8.81 -8.50 -26.51
C LEU A 10 7.61 -8.05 -25.70
N THR A 11 6.88 -8.99 -25.13
CA THR A 11 5.95 -8.70 -24.05
C THR A 11 6.79 -8.18 -22.90
N LEU A 12 6.89 -6.85 -22.82
CA LEU A 12 7.35 -6.19 -21.61
C LEU A 12 6.34 -6.56 -20.53
N ASN A 13 6.61 -7.64 -19.80
CA ASN A 13 5.95 -7.93 -18.54
C ASN A 13 6.31 -6.78 -17.61
N THR A 14 5.49 -5.74 -17.63
CA THR A 14 5.51 -4.72 -16.60
C THR A 14 4.98 -5.38 -15.32
N TYR A 15 5.88 -6.00 -14.57
CA TYR A 15 5.57 -6.55 -13.24
C TYR A 15 5.28 -5.40 -12.29
N GLY A 16 4.08 -4.83 -12.41
CA GLY A 16 3.51 -3.89 -11.46
C GLY A 16 2.58 -4.62 -10.50
N LEU A 17 2.28 -3.99 -9.36
CA LEU A 17 1.27 -4.49 -8.44
C LEU A 17 -0.10 -4.50 -9.12
N THR A 18 -0.79 -5.62 -9.02
CA THR A 18 -2.16 -5.78 -9.51
C THR A 18 -3.17 -5.22 -8.51
N GLU A 19 -4.42 -5.03 -8.95
CA GLU A 19 -5.51 -4.65 -8.04
C GLU A 19 -5.69 -5.69 -6.91
N ALA A 20 -5.55 -6.97 -7.23
CA ALA A 20 -5.59 -8.05 -6.23
C ALA A 20 -4.45 -7.94 -5.20
N ASP A 21 -3.26 -7.53 -5.63
CA ASP A 21 -2.12 -7.29 -4.73
C ASP A 21 -2.39 -6.13 -3.77
N TYR A 22 -2.91 -5.02 -4.28
CA TYR A 22 -3.29 -3.87 -3.43
C TYR A 22 -4.36 -4.26 -2.40
N LYS A 23 -5.40 -4.97 -2.80
CA LYS A 23 -6.46 -5.43 -1.89
C LYS A 23 -5.93 -6.35 -0.81
N ARG A 24 -5.04 -7.26 -1.18
CA ARG A 24 -4.43 -8.20 -0.23
C ARG A 24 -3.57 -7.48 0.81
N VAL A 25 -2.68 -6.60 0.39
CA VAL A 25 -1.83 -5.88 1.32
C VAL A 25 -2.62 -4.89 2.18
N PHE A 26 -3.63 -4.23 1.61
CA PHE A 26 -4.55 -3.39 2.36
C PHE A 26 -5.24 -4.14 3.49
N SER A 27 -5.82 -5.32 3.20
CA SER A 27 -6.47 -6.15 4.19
C SER A 27 -5.52 -6.64 5.29
N ALA A 28 -4.30 -7.02 4.91
CA ALA A 28 -3.28 -7.45 5.86
C ALA A 28 -2.83 -6.31 6.80
N ILE A 29 -2.65 -5.12 6.27
CA ILE A 29 -2.34 -3.93 7.06
C ILE A 29 -3.52 -3.58 7.99
N ALA A 30 -4.75 -3.61 7.48
CA ALA A 30 -5.95 -3.32 8.24
C ALA A 30 -6.12 -4.27 9.45
N GLN A 31 -5.77 -5.53 9.28
CA GLN A 31 -5.78 -6.51 10.37
C GLN A 31 -4.84 -6.09 11.51
N ILE A 32 -3.68 -5.54 11.19
CA ILE A 32 -2.68 -5.12 12.19
C ILE A 32 -3.01 -3.76 12.78
N GLU A 33 -3.44 -2.80 11.97
CA GLU A 33 -3.65 -1.41 12.39
C GLU A 33 -4.92 -1.23 13.24
N SER A 34 -5.97 -1.95 12.94
CA SER A 34 -7.27 -1.73 13.57
C SER A 34 -8.08 -3.00 13.87
N GLU A 35 -7.52 -4.19 13.59
CA GLU A 35 -8.28 -5.46 13.63
C GLU A 35 -9.55 -5.38 12.75
N LEU A 36 -9.41 -4.78 11.58
CA LEU A 36 -10.48 -4.55 10.59
C LEU A 36 -11.60 -3.61 11.08
N ASN A 37 -11.34 -2.75 12.07
CA ASN A 37 -12.31 -1.79 12.55
C ASN A 37 -12.27 -0.48 11.75
N PRO A 38 -13.27 -0.18 10.89
CA PRO A 38 -13.28 1.04 10.09
C PRO A 38 -13.47 2.31 10.93
N LYS A 39 -13.97 2.18 12.17
CA LYS A 39 -14.19 3.31 13.08
C LYS A 39 -13.03 3.57 14.04
N ALA A 40 -11.90 2.87 13.86
CA ALA A 40 -10.74 3.02 14.72
C ALA A 40 -10.16 4.44 14.64
N TYR A 41 -9.85 4.99 15.81
CA TYR A 41 -9.18 6.29 15.94
C TYR A 41 -8.08 6.23 16.98
N ASN A 42 -6.88 6.57 16.60
CA ASN A 42 -5.74 6.71 17.50
C ASN A 42 -5.45 8.21 17.71
N LYS A 43 -5.87 8.73 18.85
CA LYS A 43 -5.71 10.15 19.21
C LYS A 43 -4.25 10.58 19.25
N ARG A 44 -3.35 9.72 19.74
CA ARG A 44 -1.93 10.03 19.89
C ARG A 44 -1.26 10.32 18.54
N GLU A 45 -1.59 9.55 17.53
CA GLU A 45 -1.01 9.65 16.19
C GLU A 45 -1.91 10.42 15.22
N ASN A 46 -3.10 10.81 15.65
CA ASN A 46 -4.15 11.33 14.77
C ASN A 46 -4.37 10.43 13.56
N ALA A 47 -4.49 9.13 13.80
CA ALA A 47 -4.65 8.10 12.78
C ALA A 47 -6.08 7.59 12.76
N VAL A 48 -6.68 7.53 11.59
CA VAL A 48 -8.11 7.30 11.39
C VAL A 48 -8.39 6.15 10.44
N GLY A 49 -9.37 5.34 10.82
CA GLY A 49 -9.98 4.34 9.97
C GLY A 49 -9.26 3.01 9.97
N ILE A 50 -9.69 2.16 9.04
CA ILE A 50 -9.32 0.74 9.01
C ILE A 50 -7.80 0.49 8.85
N VAL A 51 -7.08 1.37 8.14
CA VAL A 51 -5.62 1.30 7.97
C VAL A 51 -4.88 2.41 8.70
N GLN A 52 -5.56 3.17 9.55
CA GLN A 52 -4.94 4.21 10.40
C GLN A 52 -4.19 5.27 9.59
N ILE A 53 -4.93 6.00 8.74
CA ILE A 53 -4.39 7.07 7.91
C ILE A 53 -4.07 8.30 8.77
N ARG A 54 -2.82 8.76 8.70
CA ARG A 54 -2.30 9.94 9.39
C ARG A 54 -2.36 11.19 8.49
N SER A 55 -2.19 12.37 9.09
CA SER A 55 -2.37 13.66 8.40
C SER A 55 -1.50 13.82 7.15
N LEU A 56 -0.21 13.55 7.22
CA LEU A 56 0.69 13.66 6.07
C LEU A 56 0.37 12.64 4.97
N TYR A 57 -0.01 11.45 5.36
CA TYR A 57 -0.47 10.41 4.44
C TYR A 57 -1.69 10.87 3.64
N LEU A 58 -2.67 11.44 4.34
CA LEU A 58 -3.88 11.98 3.73
C LEU A 58 -3.58 13.12 2.74
N ILE A 59 -2.68 14.04 3.12
CA ILE A 59 -2.26 15.15 2.26
C ILE A 59 -1.64 14.61 0.96
N ASP A 60 -0.68 13.71 1.05
CA ASP A 60 0.01 13.14 -0.11
C ASP A 60 -0.93 12.35 -1.03
N ALA A 61 -1.83 11.57 -0.44
CA ALA A 61 -2.82 10.80 -1.20
C ALA A 61 -3.84 11.70 -1.91
N ASN A 62 -4.33 12.74 -1.23
CA ASN A 62 -5.21 13.74 -1.82
C ASN A 62 -4.54 14.48 -2.97
N GLU A 63 -3.27 14.85 -2.82
CA GLU A 63 -2.50 15.52 -3.87
C GLU A 63 -2.41 14.64 -5.12
N TYR A 64 -2.11 13.36 -4.93
CA TYR A 64 -2.04 12.40 -6.03
C TYR A 64 -3.38 12.21 -6.74
N LEU A 65 -4.48 12.08 -5.97
CA LEU A 65 -5.83 11.89 -6.49
C LEU A 65 -6.48 13.18 -6.99
N LYS A 66 -5.92 14.34 -6.64
CA LYS A 66 -6.57 15.66 -6.84
C LYS A 66 -7.94 15.73 -6.15
N THR A 67 -7.99 15.25 -4.92
CA THR A 67 -9.19 15.22 -4.05
C THR A 67 -8.97 16.03 -2.79
N LYS A 68 -10.04 16.21 -2.03
CA LYS A 68 -10.07 16.98 -0.77
C LYS A 68 -10.68 16.15 0.37
N TYR A 69 -10.42 14.85 0.41
CA TYR A 69 -10.89 14.03 1.52
C TYR A 69 -10.36 14.53 2.85
N THR A 70 -11.19 14.45 3.87
CA THR A 70 -10.85 14.81 5.26
C THR A 70 -10.54 13.54 6.07
N HIS A 71 -9.99 13.71 7.27
CA HIS A 71 -9.82 12.58 8.19
C HIS A 71 -11.14 11.86 8.50
N LYS A 72 -12.25 12.59 8.56
CA LYS A 72 -13.57 11.99 8.77
C LYS A 72 -13.96 11.03 7.65
N ASP A 73 -13.57 11.32 6.42
CA ASP A 73 -13.83 10.46 5.27
C ASP A 73 -13.06 9.12 5.37
N CYS A 74 -11.96 9.08 6.11
CA CYS A 74 -11.18 7.87 6.32
C CYS A 74 -11.89 6.78 7.15
N TYR A 75 -13.03 7.07 7.75
CA TYR A 75 -13.91 6.06 8.35
C TYR A 75 -14.65 5.22 7.29
N ASP A 76 -14.74 5.71 6.06
CA ASP A 76 -15.24 4.92 4.94
C ASP A 76 -14.14 4.03 4.38
N VAL A 77 -14.41 2.71 4.31
CA VAL A 77 -13.43 1.71 3.87
C VAL A 77 -13.02 1.93 2.42
N SER A 78 -13.96 2.28 1.54
CA SER A 78 -13.69 2.50 0.12
C SER A 78 -12.79 3.73 -0.08
N ILE A 79 -13.02 4.79 0.68
CA ILE A 79 -12.18 6.00 0.64
C ILE A 79 -10.80 5.68 1.22
N SER A 80 -10.72 5.00 2.35
CA SER A 80 -9.43 4.53 2.92
C SER A 80 -8.64 3.69 1.93
N TYR A 81 -9.30 2.81 1.19
CA TYR A 81 -8.64 2.00 0.18
C TYR A 81 -8.12 2.85 -1.00
N ALA A 82 -8.93 3.79 -1.49
CA ALA A 82 -8.51 4.70 -2.55
C ALA A 82 -7.29 5.55 -2.13
N LEU A 83 -7.30 6.07 -0.91
CA LEU A 83 -6.19 6.84 -0.34
C LEU A 83 -4.92 5.98 -0.16
N PHE A 84 -5.08 4.75 0.34
CA PHE A 84 -3.98 3.79 0.45
C PHE A 84 -3.33 3.53 -0.91
N LYS A 85 -4.12 3.17 -1.91
CA LYS A 85 -3.61 2.88 -3.25
C LYS A 85 -2.94 4.10 -3.89
N ALA A 86 -3.52 5.29 -3.71
CA ALA A 86 -2.94 6.55 -4.17
C ALA A 86 -1.57 6.82 -3.53
N TYR A 87 -1.44 6.60 -2.22
CA TYR A 87 -0.19 6.78 -1.51
C TYR A 87 0.89 5.81 -2.01
N MET A 88 0.54 4.54 -2.22
CA MET A 88 1.45 3.54 -2.78
C MET A 88 1.95 3.94 -4.18
N LYS A 89 1.06 4.45 -5.03
CA LYS A 89 1.40 4.92 -6.37
C LYS A 89 2.21 6.22 -6.35
N ARG A 90 1.86 7.16 -5.49
CA ARG A 90 2.58 8.43 -5.29
C ARG A 90 4.05 8.19 -5.01
N TRP A 91 4.35 7.24 -4.13
CA TRP A 91 5.70 6.92 -3.68
C TRP A 91 6.29 5.68 -4.37
N LYS A 92 5.64 5.20 -5.44
CA LYS A 92 6.17 4.19 -6.37
C LYS A 92 6.54 2.86 -5.71
N ALA A 93 5.74 2.40 -4.75
CA ALA A 93 5.89 1.07 -4.20
C ALA A 93 5.68 0.01 -5.30
N LYS A 94 6.62 -0.91 -5.47
CA LYS A 94 6.64 -1.91 -6.55
C LYS A 94 6.37 -3.32 -6.06
N THR A 95 6.52 -3.56 -4.76
CA THR A 95 6.34 -4.88 -4.15
C THR A 95 5.40 -4.81 -2.95
N LEU A 96 4.86 -5.95 -2.52
CA LEU A 96 4.04 -6.03 -1.31
C LEU A 96 4.82 -5.60 -0.07
N GLU A 97 6.10 -5.97 0.02
CA GLU A 97 6.99 -5.53 1.10
C GLU A 97 7.15 -4.01 1.13
N GLU A 98 7.39 -3.39 -0.03
CA GLU A 98 7.50 -1.93 -0.12
C GLU A 98 6.22 -1.22 0.31
N CYS A 99 5.04 -1.77 -0.06
CA CYS A 99 3.75 -1.22 0.39
C CYS A 99 3.64 -1.24 1.92
N ILE A 100 3.99 -2.35 2.56
CA ILE A 100 3.91 -2.50 4.01
C ILE A 100 4.86 -1.54 4.72
N ARG A 101 6.11 -1.46 4.26
CA ARG A 101 7.13 -0.58 4.84
C ARG A 101 6.83 0.90 4.61
N LEU A 102 6.38 1.26 3.42
CA LEU A 102 5.95 2.63 3.07
C LEU A 102 4.77 3.07 3.94
N HIS A 103 3.78 2.19 4.12
CA HIS A 103 2.62 2.49 4.96
C HIS A 103 3.03 2.81 6.41
N ASN A 104 3.93 2.03 6.98
CA ASN A 104 4.38 2.20 8.37
C ASN A 104 5.42 3.32 8.53
N GLY A 105 6.39 3.40 7.64
CA GLY A 105 7.55 4.27 7.77
C GLY A 105 7.47 5.60 7.03
N GLY A 106 6.47 5.79 6.16
CA GLY A 106 6.35 6.98 5.34
C GLY A 106 7.30 7.00 4.13
N CYS A 107 7.27 8.09 3.36
CA CYS A 107 8.00 8.22 2.11
C CYS A 107 9.53 8.06 2.22
N ASN A 108 10.09 8.31 3.37
CA ASN A 108 11.53 8.19 3.65
C ASN A 108 11.92 6.85 4.33
N TRP A 109 11.04 5.86 4.32
CA TRP A 109 11.27 4.60 5.04
C TRP A 109 12.59 3.90 4.67
N LYS A 110 13.05 4.01 3.42
CA LYS A 110 14.28 3.36 2.95
C LYS A 110 15.53 3.85 3.68
N ARG A 111 15.53 5.10 4.15
CA ARG A 111 16.67 5.68 4.89
C ARG A 111 16.90 5.01 6.23
N LYS A 112 15.84 4.49 6.85
CA LYS A 112 15.87 3.78 8.13
C LYS A 112 14.94 2.57 8.08
N ALA A 113 15.14 1.71 7.07
CA ALA A 113 14.27 0.56 6.81
C ALA A 113 14.09 -0.37 8.02
N TRP A 114 15.12 -0.50 8.86
CA TRP A 114 15.08 -1.30 10.08
C TRP A 114 13.96 -0.88 11.06
N LYS A 115 13.56 0.39 11.05
CA LYS A 115 12.45 0.87 11.90
C LYS A 115 11.11 0.28 11.50
N THR A 116 10.97 -0.20 10.26
CA THR A 116 9.74 -0.81 9.75
C THR A 116 9.71 -2.33 9.94
N ASN A 117 10.79 -2.94 10.39
CA ASN A 117 10.90 -4.41 10.51
C ASN A 117 9.85 -5.02 11.44
N ARG A 118 9.61 -4.37 12.59
CA ARG A 118 8.62 -4.86 13.57
C ARG A 118 7.22 -4.93 12.97
N PHE A 119 6.82 -3.88 12.27
CA PHE A 119 5.51 -3.81 11.61
C PHE A 119 5.42 -4.82 10.45
N TYR A 120 6.42 -4.84 9.58
CA TYR A 120 6.51 -5.79 8.48
C TYR A 120 6.37 -7.23 8.98
N ASN A 121 7.13 -7.62 9.98
CA ASN A 121 7.08 -8.96 10.53
C ASN A 121 5.72 -9.31 11.14
N LYS A 122 5.04 -8.35 11.78
CA LYS A 122 3.66 -8.58 12.26
C LYS A 122 2.69 -8.88 11.12
N VAL A 123 2.77 -8.10 10.03
CA VAL A 123 1.92 -8.29 8.85
C VAL A 123 2.16 -9.67 8.24
N ILE A 124 3.41 -10.05 8.03
CA ILE A 124 3.78 -11.34 7.43
C ILE A 124 3.34 -12.53 8.30
N ARG A 125 3.47 -12.44 9.62
CA ARG A 125 3.01 -13.50 10.54
C ARG A 125 1.51 -13.71 10.49
N ARG A 126 0.73 -12.64 10.39
CA ARG A 126 -0.73 -12.69 10.33
C ARG A 126 -1.27 -13.04 8.95
N THR A 127 -0.47 -12.81 7.90
CA THR A 127 -0.86 -13.05 6.51
C THR A 127 0.27 -13.72 5.74
N PRO A 128 0.56 -15.00 6.00
CA PRO A 128 1.69 -15.70 5.38
C PRO A 128 1.64 -15.73 3.84
N SER A 129 0.44 -15.72 3.25
CA SER A 129 0.23 -15.69 1.79
C SER A 129 0.84 -14.48 1.08
N ILE A 130 1.16 -13.41 1.82
CA ILE A 130 1.87 -12.24 1.26
C ILE A 130 3.33 -12.58 0.96
N LYS A 131 3.96 -13.43 1.79
CA LYS A 131 5.37 -13.82 1.63
C LYS A 131 5.60 -14.70 0.41
N GLU A 132 4.65 -15.57 0.08
CA GLU A 132 4.79 -16.57 -0.98
C GLU A 132 4.83 -15.99 -2.40
N LYS A 133 4.23 -14.82 -2.62
CA LYS A 133 4.23 -14.15 -3.94
C LYS A 133 5.41 -13.20 -4.19
N GLY A 134 6.23 -12.95 -3.20
CA GLY A 134 7.42 -12.10 -3.32
C GLY A 134 8.70 -12.84 -3.71
N LEU A 135 8.64 -14.14 -3.93
CA LEU A 135 9.80 -15.02 -4.20
C LEU A 135 9.76 -15.66 -5.59
N SER A 136 8.95 -15.14 -6.51
CA SER A 136 8.97 -15.61 -7.90
C SER A 136 9.60 -14.59 -8.83
#